data_29faecd80d1f8cdc1c70eff453bd5a38
#
_entry.id   29faecd80d1f8cdc1c70eff453bd5a38
#
_cell.length_a   1.000
_cell.length_b   1.000
_cell.length_c   1.000
_cell.angle_alpha   90.00
_cell.angle_beta   90.00
_cell.angle_gamma   90.00
#
_symmetry.space_group_name_H-M   'P 1'
#
loop_
_entity.id
_entity.type
_entity.pdbx_description
1 polymer ?
#
loop_
_entity_poly.entity_id
_entity_poly.type
_entity_poly.pdbx_seq_one_letter_code
_entity_poly.pdbx_strand_id
1 'polypeptide(L)'
;TVEEKLNIITSHASNILKRPDLKEKFLEIFENGWASLSSPIWANFGQGRALPISCFSSYCPDSLEGIYSTLREVAVMTKQGGGTAGYFPLRPTGSEVHGGATSSGAMSFIGLFDSTVEVVKQNNVRRGAFAAYMDIDHPEIEKFLEIKDKGHKMQTLNTAVNVPDKWMQEMIAGDSGKRSVWASVLKSRREKGIPYINFIDTINKNAPQVYKDKSLKIYQSNLCNEILLSTSEEESLVCCLLSMNLYKYDE
;
A
#
# COMPACT_ATOMS: atom_id res chain seq x y z
N THR A 1 -8.62 -19.77 22.68
CA THR A 1 -7.65 -20.72 22.10
C THR A 1 -7.56 -20.56 20.59
N VAL A 2 -6.53 -21.15 19.96
CA VAL A 2 -6.38 -21.20 18.50
C VAL A 2 -7.53 -21.96 17.88
N GLU A 3 -7.87 -23.10 18.47
CA GLU A 3 -8.96 -23.97 18.03
C GLU A 3 -10.33 -23.27 18.03
N GLU A 4 -10.67 -22.55 19.09
CA GLU A 4 -11.91 -21.73 19.13
C GLU A 4 -11.93 -20.69 18.00
N LYS A 5 -10.80 -20.05 17.73
CA LYS A 5 -10.68 -19.07 16.64
C LYS A 5 -10.87 -19.70 15.28
N LEU A 6 -10.24 -20.84 15.01
CA LEU A 6 -10.42 -21.58 13.77
C LEU A 6 -11.87 -21.99 13.58
N ASN A 7 -12.52 -22.50 14.63
CA ASN A 7 -13.94 -22.84 14.58
C ASN A 7 -14.84 -21.65 14.23
N ILE A 8 -14.58 -20.45 14.79
CA ILE A 8 -15.32 -19.24 14.45
C ILE A 8 -15.12 -18.89 12.97
N ILE A 9 -13.87 -18.85 12.52
CA ILE A 9 -13.50 -18.46 11.15
C ILE A 9 -14.11 -19.41 10.12
N THR A 10 -13.94 -20.72 10.32
CA THR A 10 -14.39 -21.75 9.38
C THR A 10 -15.91 -21.87 9.35
N SER A 11 -16.58 -21.74 10.51
CA SER A 11 -18.04 -21.71 10.58
C SER A 11 -18.58 -20.47 9.87
N HIS A 12 -17.98 -19.30 10.07
CA HIS A 12 -18.41 -18.07 9.39
C HIS A 12 -18.21 -18.15 7.87
N ALA A 13 -17.06 -18.69 7.42
CA ALA A 13 -16.77 -18.90 6.00
C ALA A 13 -17.80 -19.85 5.34
N SER A 14 -18.05 -21.00 5.95
CA SER A 14 -19.00 -21.99 5.43
C SER A 14 -20.44 -21.44 5.38
N ASN A 15 -20.82 -20.62 6.35
CA ASN A 15 -22.15 -19.97 6.38
C ASN A 15 -22.29 -18.93 5.26
N ILE A 16 -21.30 -18.07 5.04
CA ILE A 16 -21.32 -17.08 3.94
C ILE A 16 -21.41 -17.78 2.59
N LEU A 17 -20.63 -18.86 2.42
CA LEU A 17 -20.63 -19.64 1.18
C LEU A 17 -21.90 -20.51 1.01
N LYS A 18 -22.73 -20.63 2.05
CA LYS A 18 -23.87 -21.56 2.11
C LYS A 18 -23.44 -23.01 1.82
N ARG A 19 -22.25 -23.38 2.28
CA ARG A 19 -21.60 -24.68 2.08
C ARG A 19 -21.12 -25.24 3.43
N PRO A 20 -22.02 -25.81 4.24
CA PRO A 20 -21.68 -26.36 5.56
C PRO A 20 -20.64 -27.49 5.49
N ASP A 21 -20.58 -28.20 4.37
CA ASP A 21 -19.59 -29.25 4.08
C ASP A 21 -18.15 -28.75 4.00
N LEU A 22 -17.93 -27.44 3.80
CA LEU A 22 -16.60 -26.84 3.73
C LEU A 22 -15.99 -26.54 5.11
N LYS A 23 -16.77 -26.52 6.18
CA LYS A 23 -16.25 -26.20 7.51
C LYS A 23 -15.12 -27.15 7.93
N GLU A 24 -15.41 -28.45 7.87
CA GLU A 24 -14.43 -29.47 8.29
C GLU A 24 -13.20 -29.48 7.37
N LYS A 25 -13.40 -29.27 6.07
CA LYS A 25 -12.27 -29.17 5.11
C LYS A 25 -11.37 -27.95 5.40
N PHE A 26 -11.94 -26.81 5.75
CA PHE A 26 -11.18 -25.64 6.14
C PHE A 26 -10.42 -25.88 7.46
N LEU A 27 -11.05 -26.51 8.45
CA LEU A 27 -10.38 -26.89 9.70
C LEU A 27 -9.19 -27.80 9.41
N GLU A 28 -9.35 -28.86 8.65
CA GLU A 28 -8.30 -29.79 8.26
C GLU A 28 -7.10 -29.07 7.62
N ILE A 29 -7.35 -28.12 6.69
CA ILE A 29 -6.28 -27.35 6.03
C ILE A 29 -5.43 -26.58 7.04
N PHE A 30 -6.07 -25.92 8.01
CA PHE A 30 -5.37 -25.07 8.97
C PHE A 30 -4.73 -25.88 10.11
N GLU A 31 -5.37 -26.94 10.59
CA GLU A 31 -4.85 -27.81 11.65
C GLU A 31 -3.62 -28.59 11.18
N ASN A 32 -3.62 -29.03 9.92
CA ASN A 32 -2.44 -29.69 9.33
C ASN A 32 -1.34 -28.70 8.93
N GLY A 33 -1.58 -27.40 9.03
CA GLY A 33 -0.62 -26.36 8.67
C GLY A 33 -0.31 -26.29 7.18
N TRP A 34 -1.26 -26.70 6.32
CA TRP A 34 -1.12 -26.59 4.86
C TRP A 34 -1.28 -25.14 4.39
N ALA A 35 -2.05 -24.35 5.12
CA ALA A 35 -2.18 -22.92 4.88
C ALA A 35 -2.25 -22.13 6.18
N SER A 36 -1.89 -20.85 6.10
CA SER A 36 -1.95 -19.89 7.21
C SER A 36 -2.73 -18.66 6.79
N LEU A 37 -3.62 -18.20 7.65
CA LEU A 37 -4.41 -17.00 7.46
C LEU A 37 -3.63 -15.75 7.87
N SER A 38 -3.90 -14.64 7.20
CA SER A 38 -3.34 -13.35 7.59
C SER A 38 -3.88 -12.86 8.94
N SER A 39 -3.11 -12.05 9.64
CA SER A 39 -3.49 -11.53 10.96
C SER A 39 -4.84 -10.78 11.01
N PRO A 40 -5.29 -10.03 9.98
CA PRO A 40 -6.64 -9.44 10.00
C PRO A 40 -7.76 -10.47 9.94
N ILE A 41 -7.56 -11.59 9.26
CA ILE A 41 -8.54 -12.69 9.27
C ILE A 41 -8.64 -13.27 10.67
N TRP A 42 -7.51 -13.58 11.30
CA TRP A 42 -7.46 -14.05 12.69
C TRP A 42 -8.13 -13.09 13.68
N ALA A 43 -7.92 -11.78 13.50
CA ALA A 43 -8.43 -10.78 14.42
C ALA A 43 -9.92 -10.47 14.24
N ASN A 44 -10.41 -10.46 12.98
CA ASN A 44 -11.66 -9.80 12.65
C ASN A 44 -12.73 -10.71 12.02
N PHE A 45 -12.32 -11.75 11.24
CA PHE A 45 -13.27 -12.55 10.49
C PHE A 45 -14.20 -13.36 11.40
N GLY A 46 -15.49 -13.22 11.17
CA GLY A 46 -16.51 -13.83 12.03
C GLY A 46 -16.71 -13.16 13.40
N GLN A 47 -16.03 -12.04 13.68
CA GLN A 47 -16.05 -11.36 14.98
C GLN A 47 -16.88 -10.06 14.99
N GLY A 48 -17.25 -9.53 13.82
CA GLY A 48 -17.98 -8.25 13.72
C GLY A 48 -17.23 -7.00 14.19
N ARG A 49 -15.89 -7.07 14.30
CA ARG A 49 -15.06 -5.98 14.86
C ARG A 49 -14.55 -5.02 13.81
N ALA A 50 -14.07 -5.55 12.69
CA ALA A 50 -13.42 -4.82 11.61
C ALA A 50 -13.34 -5.71 10.35
N LEU A 51 -12.72 -5.22 9.30
CA LEU A 51 -12.57 -5.97 8.04
C LEU A 51 -11.44 -7.00 8.13
N PRO A 52 -11.58 -8.17 7.50
CA PRO A 52 -10.53 -9.18 7.40
C PRO A 52 -9.52 -8.85 6.27
N ILE A 53 -9.30 -7.59 6.00
CA ILE A 53 -8.50 -7.07 4.90
C ILE A 53 -7.14 -6.62 5.43
N SER A 54 -6.07 -7.05 4.76
CA SER A 54 -4.70 -6.76 5.19
C SER A 54 -4.22 -5.38 4.77
N CYS A 55 -4.48 -5.00 3.51
CA CYS A 55 -4.02 -3.74 2.95
C CYS A 55 -5.07 -3.10 2.05
N PHE A 56 -4.99 -1.77 1.98
CA PHE A 56 -5.74 -0.92 1.06
C PHE A 56 -4.76 0.02 0.36
N SER A 57 -5.05 0.43 -0.87
CA SER A 57 -4.28 1.46 -1.52
C SER A 57 -5.17 2.33 -2.39
N SER A 58 -4.94 3.63 -2.33
CA SER A 58 -5.79 4.65 -2.95
C SER A 58 -4.97 5.54 -3.88
N TYR A 59 -5.59 6.02 -4.95
CA TYR A 59 -5.07 7.10 -5.79
C TYR A 59 -5.43 8.43 -5.14
N CYS A 60 -4.48 9.36 -5.01
CA CYS A 60 -4.72 10.67 -4.40
C CYS A 60 -4.77 11.74 -5.50
N PRO A 61 -5.96 12.22 -5.91
CA PRO A 61 -6.08 13.27 -6.92
C PRO A 61 -5.41 14.58 -6.48
N ASP A 62 -4.85 15.32 -7.44
CA ASP A 62 -4.20 16.63 -7.21
C ASP A 62 -5.23 17.76 -7.09
N SER A 63 -6.13 17.62 -6.12
CA SER A 63 -7.10 18.64 -5.72
C SER A 63 -7.31 18.59 -4.21
N LEU A 64 -7.73 19.68 -3.62
CA LEU A 64 -7.95 19.73 -2.16
C LEU A 64 -9.02 18.73 -1.74
N GLU A 65 -10.13 18.66 -2.50
CA GLU A 65 -11.21 17.72 -2.28
C GLU A 65 -10.71 16.27 -2.39
N GLY A 66 -9.92 15.96 -3.41
CA GLY A 66 -9.35 14.63 -3.64
C GLY A 66 -8.40 14.23 -2.52
N ILE A 67 -7.49 15.11 -2.11
CA ILE A 67 -6.53 14.87 -1.02
C ILE A 67 -7.27 14.56 0.29
N TYR A 68 -8.25 15.37 0.68
CA TYR A 68 -8.99 15.16 1.92
C TYR A 68 -9.97 13.98 1.84
N SER A 69 -10.54 13.68 0.67
CA SER A 69 -11.32 12.46 0.45
C SER A 69 -10.45 11.21 0.66
N THR A 70 -9.26 11.17 0.04
CA THR A 70 -8.30 10.08 0.22
C THR A 70 -7.83 9.97 1.68
N LEU A 71 -7.57 11.10 2.35
CA LEU A 71 -7.18 11.12 3.76
C LEU A 71 -8.27 10.51 4.65
N ARG A 72 -9.54 10.86 4.41
CA ARG A 72 -10.69 10.28 5.11
C ARG A 72 -10.78 8.77 4.88
N GLU A 73 -10.61 8.34 3.64
CA GLU A 73 -10.60 6.92 3.28
C GLU A 73 -9.50 6.16 4.05
N VAL A 74 -8.27 6.66 4.02
CA VAL A 74 -7.13 6.10 4.76
C VAL A 74 -7.41 6.02 6.25
N ALA A 75 -7.99 7.06 6.86
CA ALA A 75 -8.36 7.04 8.27
C ALA A 75 -9.37 5.93 8.60
N VAL A 76 -10.42 5.78 7.78
CA VAL A 76 -11.44 4.75 7.96
C VAL A 76 -10.84 3.35 7.78
N MET A 77 -10.04 3.13 6.75
CA MET A 77 -9.40 1.84 6.48
C MET A 77 -8.39 1.46 7.56
N THR A 78 -7.61 2.43 8.06
CA THR A 78 -6.70 2.23 9.20
C THR A 78 -7.46 1.82 10.47
N LYS A 79 -8.60 2.46 10.75
CA LYS A 79 -9.49 2.06 11.87
C LYS A 79 -10.02 0.63 11.70
N GLN A 80 -10.24 0.17 10.48
CA GLN A 80 -10.66 -1.20 10.19
C GLN A 80 -9.51 -2.23 10.31
N GLY A 81 -8.29 -1.77 10.64
CA GLY A 81 -7.12 -2.63 10.89
C GLY A 81 -6.31 -2.98 9.66
N GLY A 82 -6.61 -2.40 8.50
CA GLY A 82 -5.80 -2.54 7.29
C GLY A 82 -4.56 -1.65 7.32
N GLY A 83 -3.47 -2.11 6.74
CA GLY A 83 -2.38 -1.24 6.32
C GLY A 83 -2.81 -0.45 5.09
N THR A 84 -2.32 0.78 4.94
CA THR A 84 -2.76 1.65 3.85
C THR A 84 -1.60 2.14 2.99
N ALA A 85 -1.88 2.50 1.75
CA ALA A 85 -0.92 3.09 0.84
C ALA A 85 -1.61 4.13 -0.04
N GLY A 86 -0.84 5.03 -0.65
CA GLY A 86 -1.36 6.02 -1.57
C GLY A 86 -0.32 6.46 -2.59
N TYR A 87 -0.76 6.69 -3.81
CA TYR A 87 0.04 7.33 -4.85
C TYR A 87 -0.29 8.82 -4.93
N PHE A 88 0.77 9.64 -4.93
CA PHE A 88 0.69 11.08 -4.79
C PHE A 88 1.25 11.80 -6.03
N PRO A 89 0.50 11.90 -7.14
CA PRO A 89 0.86 12.70 -8.30
C PRO A 89 0.55 14.18 -8.04
N LEU A 90 0.90 14.67 -6.86
CA LEU A 90 0.57 16.04 -6.44
C LEU A 90 1.57 17.03 -7.01
N ARG A 91 1.11 18.26 -7.27
CA ARG A 91 1.97 19.35 -7.67
C ARG A 91 2.98 19.72 -6.59
N PRO A 92 4.19 20.21 -6.97
CA PRO A 92 5.21 20.59 -6.00
C PRO A 92 4.87 21.91 -5.29
N THR A 93 5.60 22.20 -4.23
CA THR A 93 5.57 23.48 -3.50
C THR A 93 5.79 24.65 -4.45
N GLY A 94 4.99 25.70 -4.28
CA GLY A 94 5.08 26.93 -5.08
C GLY A 94 4.33 26.91 -6.40
N SER A 95 3.73 25.77 -6.80
CA SER A 95 2.85 25.72 -7.98
C SER A 95 1.65 26.65 -7.79
N GLU A 96 1.30 27.40 -8.81
CA GLU A 96 0.11 28.26 -8.79
C GLU A 96 -1.17 27.43 -8.62
N VAL A 97 -2.06 27.92 -7.77
CA VAL A 97 -3.42 27.41 -7.58
C VAL A 97 -4.44 28.53 -7.78
N HIS A 98 -5.71 28.17 -7.90
CA HIS A 98 -6.77 29.13 -8.13
C HIS A 98 -6.73 30.28 -7.12
N GLY A 99 -6.97 31.52 -7.60
CA GLY A 99 -7.00 32.74 -6.77
C GLY A 99 -5.62 33.35 -6.49
N GLY A 100 -4.57 32.99 -7.22
CA GLY A 100 -3.21 33.56 -7.07
C GLY A 100 -2.44 33.07 -5.85
N ALA A 101 -2.96 32.03 -5.16
CA ALA A 101 -2.24 31.35 -4.09
C ALA A 101 -1.24 30.32 -4.66
N THR A 102 -0.40 29.77 -3.79
CA THR A 102 0.57 28.74 -4.16
C THR A 102 0.36 27.46 -3.34
N SER A 103 0.63 26.30 -3.96
CA SER A 103 0.58 25.00 -3.29
C SER A 103 1.66 24.87 -2.21
N SER A 104 1.32 24.25 -1.10
CA SER A 104 2.27 23.84 -0.05
C SER A 104 3.09 22.60 -0.43
N GLY A 105 2.76 21.95 -1.55
CA GLY A 105 3.51 20.83 -2.12
C GLY A 105 3.13 19.45 -1.60
N ALA A 106 3.58 18.44 -2.33
CA ALA A 106 3.27 17.03 -2.04
C ALA A 106 3.71 16.61 -0.63
N MET A 107 4.90 17.01 -0.19
CA MET A 107 5.44 16.63 1.11
C MET A 107 4.60 17.14 2.28
N SER A 108 4.01 18.33 2.16
CA SER A 108 3.13 18.89 3.20
C SER A 108 1.84 18.06 3.36
N PHE A 109 1.25 17.64 2.23
CA PHE A 109 0.06 16.81 2.25
C PHE A 109 0.36 15.39 2.70
N ILE A 110 1.46 14.77 2.25
CA ILE A 110 1.90 13.43 2.71
C ILE A 110 2.05 13.39 4.24
N GLY A 111 2.52 14.50 4.86
CA GLY A 111 2.62 14.63 6.31
C GLY A 111 1.28 14.50 7.05
N LEU A 112 0.15 14.85 6.42
CA LEU A 112 -1.18 14.65 7.00
C LEU A 112 -1.52 13.16 7.10
N PHE A 113 -1.13 12.37 6.10
CA PHE A 113 -1.33 10.91 6.11
C PHE A 113 -0.51 10.23 7.20
N ASP A 114 0.76 10.63 7.38
CA ASP A 114 1.60 10.14 8.49
C ASP A 114 0.94 10.41 9.85
N SER A 115 0.56 11.65 10.10
CA SER A 115 -0.11 12.04 11.34
C SER A 115 -1.43 11.29 11.55
N THR A 116 -2.19 11.09 10.48
CA THR A 116 -3.49 10.40 10.54
C THR A 116 -3.30 8.94 10.95
N VAL A 117 -2.39 8.20 10.33
CA VAL A 117 -2.18 6.78 10.65
C VAL A 117 -1.47 6.57 11.98
N GLU A 118 -0.76 7.57 12.49
CA GLU A 118 -0.21 7.56 13.84
C GLU A 118 -1.31 7.68 14.90
N VAL A 119 -2.29 8.55 14.67
CA VAL A 119 -3.40 8.80 15.61
C VAL A 119 -4.48 7.73 15.51
N VAL A 120 -4.86 7.36 14.28
CA VAL A 120 -5.92 6.37 14.02
C VAL A 120 -5.33 4.96 14.05
N LYS A 121 -5.77 4.15 15.00
CA LYS A 121 -5.34 2.75 15.19
C LYS A 121 -6.51 1.86 15.54
N GLN A 122 -6.39 0.58 15.23
CA GLN A 122 -7.37 -0.42 15.63
C GLN A 122 -7.12 -0.85 17.10
N ASN A 123 -7.72 -0.15 18.08
CA ASN A 123 -7.88 -0.58 19.48
C ASN A 123 -6.73 -1.44 20.06
N ASN A 124 -5.49 -1.01 19.99
CA ASN A 124 -4.28 -1.73 20.44
C ASN A 124 -4.00 -3.09 19.71
N VAL A 125 -4.81 -3.49 18.74
CA VAL A 125 -4.62 -4.73 17.98
C VAL A 125 -3.61 -4.54 16.86
N ARG A 126 -3.74 -3.45 16.09
CA ARG A 126 -2.81 -3.09 14.99
C ARG A 126 -2.53 -1.59 15.01
N ARG A 127 -1.24 -1.25 14.86
CA ARG A 127 -0.84 0.15 14.63
C ARG A 127 -1.17 0.53 13.19
N GLY A 128 -1.48 1.81 12.96
CA GLY A 128 -1.57 2.36 11.62
C GLY A 128 -0.21 2.27 10.92
N ALA A 129 -0.24 1.98 9.63
CA ALA A 129 0.95 1.97 8.78
C ALA A 129 0.55 2.46 7.39
N PHE A 130 1.42 3.27 6.78
CA PHE A 130 1.16 3.87 5.48
C PHE A 130 2.40 3.79 4.57
N ALA A 131 2.20 3.52 3.27
CA ALA A 131 3.23 3.66 2.26
C ALA A 131 2.86 4.76 1.26
N ALA A 132 3.71 5.76 1.11
CA ALA A 132 3.56 6.81 0.12
C ALA A 132 4.34 6.45 -1.15
N TYR A 133 3.69 6.57 -2.30
CA TYR A 133 4.26 6.33 -3.62
C TYR A 133 4.39 7.67 -4.37
N MET A 134 5.58 7.93 -4.90
CA MET A 134 5.90 9.15 -5.66
C MET A 134 6.72 8.79 -6.89
N ASP A 135 6.54 9.54 -7.98
CA ASP A 135 7.36 9.36 -9.17
C ASP A 135 8.79 9.91 -8.94
N ILE A 136 9.79 9.21 -9.47
CA ILE A 136 11.21 9.54 -9.24
C ILE A 136 11.64 10.88 -9.83
N ASP A 137 10.90 11.39 -10.81
CA ASP A 137 11.12 12.70 -11.42
C ASP A 137 10.37 13.85 -10.74
N HIS A 138 9.65 13.56 -9.64
CA HIS A 138 8.96 14.59 -8.89
C HIS A 138 9.95 15.63 -8.31
N PRO A 139 9.69 16.94 -8.41
CA PRO A 139 10.61 17.98 -7.93
C PRO A 139 10.97 17.90 -6.43
N GLU A 140 10.12 17.28 -5.62
CA GLU A 140 10.37 17.10 -4.18
C GLU A 140 10.94 15.71 -3.82
N ILE A 141 11.45 14.95 -4.81
CA ILE A 141 11.93 13.58 -4.58
C ILE A 141 13.05 13.49 -3.54
N GLU A 142 13.96 14.44 -3.50
CA GLU A 142 15.04 14.43 -2.52
C GLU A 142 14.52 14.55 -1.09
N LYS A 143 13.57 15.46 -0.84
CA LYS A 143 12.90 15.58 0.47
C LYS A 143 12.10 14.31 0.83
N PHE A 144 11.50 13.66 -0.17
CA PHE A 144 10.80 12.42 0.01
C PHE A 144 11.72 11.27 0.44
N LEU A 145 12.94 11.23 -0.07
CA LEU A 145 13.97 10.24 0.32
C LEU A 145 14.54 10.46 1.71
N GLU A 146 14.43 11.69 2.26
CA GLU A 146 14.88 12.02 3.62
C GLU A 146 13.89 11.50 4.71
N ILE A 147 12.68 11.11 4.33
CA ILE A 147 11.74 10.44 5.25
C ILE A 147 12.44 9.24 5.89
N LYS A 148 12.28 9.04 7.20
CA LYS A 148 13.01 8.07 8.03
C LYS A 148 14.47 8.47 8.37
N ASP A 149 14.98 9.62 7.96
CA ASP A 149 16.21 10.10 8.51
C ASP A 149 16.06 10.42 10.01
N LYS A 150 17.14 10.27 10.74
CA LYS A 150 17.13 10.52 12.18
C LYS A 150 16.69 11.96 12.45
N GLY A 151 15.61 12.11 13.20
CA GLY A 151 15.02 13.41 13.53
C GLY A 151 13.99 13.92 12.54
N HIS A 152 13.73 13.22 11.43
CA HIS A 152 12.63 13.57 10.54
C HIS A 152 11.28 13.35 11.24
N LYS A 153 10.28 14.21 10.95
CA LYS A 153 8.97 14.17 11.61
C LYS A 153 8.15 12.96 11.22
N MET A 154 8.20 12.56 9.95
CA MET A 154 7.41 11.44 9.40
C MET A 154 8.15 10.12 9.61
N GLN A 155 7.90 9.45 10.73
CA GLN A 155 8.56 8.19 11.08
C GLN A 155 7.70 6.94 10.86
N THR A 156 6.38 7.11 10.68
CA THR A 156 5.43 6.00 10.47
C THR A 156 5.31 5.58 9.00
N LEU A 157 5.61 6.49 8.08
CA LEU A 157 5.53 6.24 6.63
C LEU A 157 6.64 5.30 6.14
N ASN A 158 6.28 4.43 5.21
CA ASN A 158 7.22 3.86 4.25
C ASN A 158 7.17 4.67 2.95
N THR A 159 8.26 4.67 2.20
CA THR A 159 8.33 5.38 0.92
C THR A 159 8.52 4.39 -0.22
N ALA A 160 7.99 4.73 -1.39
CA ALA A 160 8.17 3.98 -2.62
C ALA A 160 8.33 4.94 -3.80
N VAL A 161 9.21 4.61 -4.74
CA VAL A 161 9.43 5.39 -5.95
C VAL A 161 9.02 4.61 -7.18
N ASN A 162 8.28 5.26 -8.07
CA ASN A 162 7.97 4.76 -9.40
C ASN A 162 9.03 5.26 -10.37
N VAL A 163 9.62 4.35 -11.13
CA VAL A 163 10.70 4.64 -12.07
C VAL A 163 10.23 4.29 -13.49
N PRO A 164 9.96 5.30 -14.35
CA PRO A 164 9.65 5.08 -15.75
C PRO A 164 10.86 4.57 -16.55
N ASP A 165 10.63 3.77 -17.58
CA ASP A 165 11.68 3.22 -18.45
C ASP A 165 12.52 4.35 -19.06
N LYS A 166 11.87 5.41 -19.57
CA LYS A 166 12.56 6.57 -20.14
C LYS A 166 13.52 7.23 -19.14
N TRP A 167 13.06 7.45 -17.91
CA TRP A 167 13.90 8.06 -16.87
C TRP A 167 15.15 7.20 -16.59
N MET A 168 14.98 5.88 -16.49
CA MET A 168 16.07 4.94 -16.25
C MET A 168 17.06 4.91 -17.42
N GLN A 169 16.56 4.92 -18.65
CA GLN A 169 17.41 4.97 -19.85
C GLN A 169 18.27 6.24 -19.92
N GLU A 170 17.69 7.41 -19.59
CA GLU A 170 18.42 8.69 -19.55
C GLU A 170 19.48 8.68 -18.43
N MET A 171 19.18 8.11 -17.28
CA MET A 171 20.14 7.91 -16.20
C MET A 171 21.31 7.02 -16.63
N ILE A 172 21.03 5.90 -17.30
CA ILE A 172 22.05 4.97 -17.83
C ILE A 172 22.90 5.68 -18.92
N ALA A 173 22.26 6.46 -19.79
CA ALA A 173 22.93 7.22 -20.85
C ALA A 173 23.86 8.34 -20.35
N GLY A 174 23.82 8.67 -19.04
CA GLY A 174 24.81 9.57 -18.43
C GLY A 174 24.26 10.89 -17.91
N ASP A 175 22.94 11.06 -17.82
CA ASP A 175 22.36 12.24 -17.19
C ASP A 175 22.82 12.36 -15.73
N SER A 176 23.59 13.39 -15.43
CA SER A 176 24.24 13.57 -14.13
C SER A 176 23.23 13.86 -13.01
N GLY A 177 22.15 14.59 -13.30
CA GLY A 177 21.09 14.86 -12.33
C GLY A 177 20.36 13.59 -11.93
N LYS A 178 19.95 12.76 -12.92
CA LYS A 178 19.29 11.48 -12.68
C LYS A 178 20.20 10.48 -11.97
N ARG A 179 21.50 10.46 -12.30
CA ARG A 179 22.50 9.64 -11.57
C ARG A 179 22.61 10.04 -10.10
N SER A 180 22.57 11.32 -9.79
CA SER A 180 22.58 11.82 -8.41
C SER A 180 21.34 11.36 -7.65
N VAL A 181 20.14 11.54 -8.22
CA VAL A 181 18.89 11.08 -7.62
C VAL A 181 18.89 9.56 -7.43
N TRP A 182 19.35 8.80 -8.43
CA TRP A 182 19.44 7.34 -8.32
C TRP A 182 20.41 6.89 -7.22
N ALA A 183 21.56 7.55 -7.09
CA ALA A 183 22.49 7.30 -6.00
C ALA A 183 21.85 7.55 -4.64
N SER A 184 21.05 8.62 -4.49
CA SER A 184 20.30 8.91 -3.27
C SER A 184 19.25 7.85 -2.95
N VAL A 185 18.52 7.35 -3.97
CA VAL A 185 17.58 6.23 -3.83
C VAL A 185 18.30 4.98 -3.31
N LEU A 186 19.40 4.59 -3.94
CA LEU A 186 20.15 3.39 -3.56
C LEU A 186 20.77 3.54 -2.16
N LYS A 187 21.28 4.73 -1.82
CA LYS A 187 21.80 5.03 -0.48
C LYS A 187 20.72 4.89 0.58
N SER A 188 19.56 5.53 0.37
CA SER A 188 18.42 5.44 1.28
C SER A 188 17.98 3.98 1.48
N ARG A 189 17.84 3.24 0.38
CA ARG A 189 17.46 1.83 0.43
C ARG A 189 18.48 0.96 1.19
N ARG A 190 19.76 1.20 1.00
CA ARG A 190 20.82 0.48 1.73
C ARG A 190 20.79 0.78 3.23
N GLU A 191 20.58 2.03 3.60
CA GLU A 191 20.66 2.48 5.00
C GLU A 191 19.38 2.24 5.78
N LYS A 192 18.20 2.31 5.12
CA LYS A 192 16.88 2.32 5.76
C LYS A 192 15.98 1.16 5.33
N GLY A 193 16.32 0.42 4.26
CA GLY A 193 15.47 -0.60 3.65
C GLY A 193 14.37 -0.05 2.72
N ILE A 194 14.25 1.26 2.61
CA ILE A 194 13.32 2.00 1.75
C ILE A 194 14.08 3.10 0.97
N PRO A 195 13.49 3.63 -0.12
CA PRO A 195 12.16 3.37 -0.68
C PRO A 195 12.03 1.98 -1.33
N TYR A 196 10.80 1.48 -1.49
CA TYR A 196 10.50 0.47 -2.49
C TYR A 196 10.73 1.04 -3.88
N ILE A 197 11.09 0.20 -4.85
CA ILE A 197 11.37 0.62 -6.22
C ILE A 197 10.44 -0.13 -7.17
N ASN A 198 9.64 0.60 -7.92
CA ASN A 198 8.70 0.08 -8.91
C ASN A 198 9.10 0.55 -10.31
N PHE A 199 9.43 -0.37 -11.18
CA PHE A 199 9.59 -0.09 -12.62
C PHE A 199 8.20 -0.04 -13.26
N ILE A 200 7.58 1.14 -13.19
CA ILE A 200 6.13 1.27 -13.41
C ILE A 200 5.69 0.91 -14.84
N ASP A 201 6.53 1.20 -15.85
CA ASP A 201 6.22 0.84 -17.22
C ASP A 201 6.31 -0.68 -17.44
N THR A 202 7.32 -1.34 -16.85
CA THR A 202 7.44 -2.80 -16.85
C THR A 202 6.25 -3.46 -16.18
N ILE A 203 5.78 -2.91 -15.05
CA ILE A 203 4.59 -3.38 -14.32
C ILE A 203 3.36 -3.31 -15.24
N ASN A 204 3.08 -2.16 -15.83
CA ASN A 204 1.91 -1.98 -16.70
C ASN A 204 2.01 -2.80 -18.00
N LYS A 205 3.20 -2.95 -18.57
CA LYS A 205 3.44 -3.78 -19.76
C LYS A 205 3.09 -5.25 -19.49
N ASN A 206 3.40 -5.75 -18.30
CA ASN A 206 3.15 -7.14 -17.89
C ASN A 206 1.82 -7.33 -17.15
N ALA A 207 0.99 -6.30 -17.04
CA ALA A 207 -0.34 -6.41 -16.46
C ALA A 207 -1.20 -7.43 -17.22
N PRO A 208 -2.15 -8.10 -16.53
CA PRO A 208 -3.07 -9.05 -17.15
C PRO A 208 -3.80 -8.46 -18.35
N GLN A 209 -4.15 -9.31 -19.34
CA GLN A 209 -4.81 -8.84 -20.57
C GLN A 209 -6.09 -8.05 -20.29
N VAL A 210 -6.88 -8.46 -19.28
CA VAL A 210 -8.10 -7.77 -18.87
C VAL A 210 -7.86 -6.31 -18.47
N TYR A 211 -6.68 -5.98 -17.94
CA TYR A 211 -6.32 -4.59 -17.61
C TYR A 211 -6.11 -3.76 -18.87
N LYS A 212 -5.46 -4.36 -19.87
CA LYS A 212 -5.23 -3.73 -21.18
C LYS A 212 -6.55 -3.51 -21.91
N ASP A 213 -7.42 -4.52 -21.92
CA ASP A 213 -8.75 -4.47 -22.56
C ASP A 213 -9.65 -3.40 -21.95
N LYS A 214 -9.53 -3.17 -20.64
CA LYS A 214 -10.31 -2.17 -19.89
C LYS A 214 -9.58 -0.84 -19.71
N SER A 215 -8.37 -0.67 -20.28
CA SER A 215 -7.53 0.51 -20.11
C SER A 215 -7.24 0.86 -18.63
N LEU A 216 -7.18 -0.15 -17.77
CA LEU A 216 -6.84 0.02 -16.36
C LEU A 216 -5.34 0.25 -16.22
N LYS A 217 -4.97 1.13 -15.29
CA LYS A 217 -3.58 1.49 -15.04
C LYS A 217 -3.19 1.20 -13.59
N ILE A 218 -2.01 0.67 -13.40
CA ILE A 218 -1.38 0.45 -12.09
C ILE A 218 -0.48 1.66 -11.84
N TYR A 219 -0.74 2.38 -10.75
CA TYR A 219 0.01 3.55 -10.34
C TYR A 219 0.92 3.27 -9.14
N GLN A 220 0.57 2.30 -8.32
CA GLN A 220 1.29 1.94 -7.09
C GLN A 220 1.04 0.48 -6.73
N SER A 221 1.72 0.03 -5.68
CA SER A 221 1.43 -1.21 -4.99
C SER A 221 0.72 -0.94 -3.65
N ASN A 222 0.57 -1.96 -2.84
CA ASN A 222 0.04 -1.86 -1.47
C ASN A 222 1.13 -1.45 -0.46
N LEU A 223 0.82 -1.49 0.85
CA LEU A 223 1.74 -1.13 1.93
C LEU A 223 3.08 -1.89 1.89
N CYS A 224 3.06 -3.18 1.55
CA CYS A 224 4.24 -4.06 1.58
C CYS A 224 4.90 -4.23 0.20
N ASN A 225 4.35 -3.60 -0.84
CA ASN A 225 4.86 -3.59 -2.21
C ASN A 225 4.84 -4.94 -2.95
N GLU A 226 3.88 -5.81 -2.62
CA GLU A 226 3.74 -7.14 -3.26
C GLU A 226 2.50 -7.28 -4.15
N ILE A 227 1.55 -6.34 -4.12
CA ILE A 227 0.29 -6.41 -4.88
C ILE A 227 0.22 -5.28 -5.90
N LEU A 228 0.03 -5.65 -7.16
CA LEU A 228 -0.03 -4.74 -8.30
C LEU A 228 -1.44 -4.78 -8.92
N LEU A 229 -2.32 -3.94 -8.41
CA LEU A 229 -3.68 -3.77 -8.88
C LEU A 229 -3.92 -2.32 -9.33
N SER A 230 -4.89 -2.13 -10.24
CA SER A 230 -5.30 -0.79 -10.66
C SER A 230 -6.01 -0.04 -9.53
N THR A 231 -5.82 1.26 -9.52
CA THR A 231 -6.56 2.21 -8.69
C THR A 231 -6.97 3.40 -9.53
N SER A 232 -8.01 4.11 -9.11
CA SER A 232 -8.44 5.37 -9.73
C SER A 232 -8.96 6.32 -8.64
N GLU A 233 -9.49 7.45 -9.04
CA GLU A 233 -10.18 8.36 -8.11
C GLU A 233 -11.41 7.73 -7.46
N GLU A 234 -12.01 6.74 -8.12
CA GLU A 234 -13.26 6.07 -7.70
C GLU A 234 -13.03 4.68 -7.13
N GLU A 235 -11.86 4.07 -7.37
CA GLU A 235 -11.58 2.68 -7.00
C GLU A 235 -10.26 2.55 -6.23
N SER A 236 -10.34 2.00 -5.04
CA SER A 236 -9.19 1.60 -4.22
C SER A 236 -8.94 0.11 -4.30
N LEU A 237 -7.68 -0.29 -4.26
CA LEU A 237 -7.34 -1.71 -4.17
C LEU A 237 -7.46 -2.23 -2.75
N VAL A 238 -7.80 -3.51 -2.63
CA VAL A 238 -7.79 -4.25 -1.37
C VAL A 238 -7.00 -5.54 -1.50
N CYS A 239 -6.41 -5.97 -0.39
CA CYS A 239 -5.60 -7.18 -0.32
C CYS A 239 -6.08 -8.06 0.83
N CYS A 240 -6.39 -9.33 0.52
CA CYS A 240 -6.70 -10.36 1.51
C CYS A 240 -5.70 -11.51 1.34
N LEU A 241 -4.83 -11.71 2.33
CA LEU A 241 -3.69 -12.60 2.24
C LEU A 241 -3.97 -13.98 2.86
N LEU A 242 -3.46 -15.00 2.18
CA LEU A 242 -3.33 -16.36 2.68
C LEU A 242 -1.96 -16.89 2.24
N SER A 243 -1.27 -17.61 3.10
CA SER A 243 0.01 -18.25 2.77
C SER A 243 -0.15 -19.75 2.72
N MET A 244 0.34 -20.37 1.64
CA MET A 244 0.43 -21.84 1.52
C MET A 244 1.79 -22.34 2.00
N ASN A 245 1.80 -23.42 2.75
CA ASN A 245 3.01 -24.05 3.23
C ASN A 245 3.51 -25.08 2.21
N LEU A 246 4.37 -24.63 1.29
CA LEU A 246 4.85 -25.48 0.20
C LEU A 246 5.54 -26.76 0.67
N TYR A 247 6.21 -26.72 1.82
CA TYR A 247 6.85 -27.92 2.41
C TYR A 247 5.87 -29.06 2.67
N LYS A 248 4.63 -28.71 3.02
CA LYS A 248 3.56 -29.69 3.32
C LYS A 248 2.87 -30.27 2.09
N TYR A 249 3.21 -29.79 0.90
CA TYR A 249 2.66 -30.30 -0.36
C TYR A 249 3.62 -31.25 -1.10
N ASP A 250 4.86 -31.39 -0.61
CA ASP A 250 5.87 -32.31 -1.17
C ASP A 250 5.87 -33.70 -0.49
N GLU A 251 5.02 -33.91 0.50
CA GLU A 251 4.78 -35.18 1.20
C GLU A 251 3.45 -35.80 0.71
#